data_5524b14be7ac323a8e92def06a369501
#
_entry.id   5524b14be7ac323a8e92def06a369501
#
_cell.length_a   1.000
_cell.length_b   1.000
_cell.length_c   1.000
_cell.angle_alpha   90.00
_cell.angle_beta   90.00
_cell.angle_gamma   90.00
#
_symmetry.space_group_name_H-M   'P 1'
#
loop_
_entity.id
_entity.type
_entity.pdbx_description
1 polymer ?
#
loop_
_entity_poly.entity_id
_entity_poly.type
_entity_poly.pdbx_seq_one_letter_code
_entity_poly.pdbx_strand_id
1 'polypeptide(L)'
;PTSDRKAAVKVVIPTPLRSYTGRREVEASGPTLAAVLADLDRQYPGLRFRMVDEQDRVRPHMRVFVNGAQVFDLQRALGPADTVHIVQALSGG
;
A
#
# COMPACT_ATOMS: atom_id res chain seq x y z
N PRO A 1 -13.96 16.91 4.72
CA PRO A 1 -13.12 15.75 4.88
C PRO A 1 -12.62 15.19 3.57
N THR A 2 -13.52 15.04 2.62
CA THR A 2 -13.05 14.50 1.35
C THR A 2 -12.13 15.48 0.63
N SER A 3 -12.24 16.75 0.93
CA SER A 3 -11.37 17.72 0.28
C SER A 3 -9.91 17.48 0.63
N ASP A 4 -9.66 16.87 1.77
CA ASP A 4 -8.29 16.56 2.16
C ASP A 4 -7.70 15.43 1.35
N ARG A 5 -8.52 14.79 0.53
CA ARG A 5 -8.07 13.64 -0.20
C ARG A 5 -7.74 13.92 -1.65
N LYS A 6 -7.65 15.18 -2.02
CA LYS A 6 -7.30 15.49 -3.38
C LYS A 6 -5.92 14.96 -3.76
N ALA A 7 -5.08 14.66 -2.78
CA ALA A 7 -3.77 14.07 -3.01
C ALA A 7 -3.79 12.57 -2.72
N ALA A 8 -4.95 11.98 -2.60
CA ALA A 8 -5.05 10.57 -2.28
C ALA A 8 -4.59 9.69 -3.43
N VAL A 9 -3.93 8.61 -3.08
CA VAL A 9 -3.43 7.62 -4.00
C VAL A 9 -4.34 6.39 -3.90
N LYS A 10 -4.71 5.83 -5.04
CA LYS A 10 -5.48 4.61 -5.06
C LYS A 10 -4.58 3.44 -4.71
N VAL A 11 -5.05 2.58 -3.82
CA VAL A 11 -4.30 1.39 -3.42
C VAL A 11 -5.18 0.16 -3.63
N VAL A 12 -4.68 -0.78 -4.42
CA VAL A 12 -5.38 -2.03 -4.68
C VAL A 12 -4.86 -3.07 -3.71
N ILE A 13 -5.77 -3.68 -2.97
CA ILE A 13 -5.46 -4.59 -1.86
C ILE A 13 -5.59 -6.04 -2.33
N PRO A 14 -4.59 -6.89 -2.06
CA PRO A 14 -4.68 -8.29 -2.46
C PRO A 14 -5.69 -9.03 -1.59
N THR A 15 -6.26 -10.09 -2.15
CA THR A 15 -7.32 -10.84 -1.51
C THR A 15 -7.03 -11.21 -0.05
N PRO A 16 -5.84 -11.73 0.27
CA PRO A 16 -5.59 -12.14 1.67
C PRO A 16 -5.64 -10.99 2.67
N LEU A 17 -5.46 -9.75 2.22
CA LEU A 17 -5.46 -8.61 3.12
C LEU A 17 -6.79 -7.86 3.13
N ARG A 18 -7.76 -8.30 2.35
CA ARG A 18 -9.05 -7.61 2.30
C ARG A 18 -9.85 -7.77 3.57
N SER A 19 -9.47 -8.71 4.43
CA SER A 19 -10.09 -8.81 5.74
C SER A 19 -9.82 -7.57 6.60
N TYR A 20 -8.73 -6.85 6.30
CA TYR A 20 -8.43 -5.60 7.01
C TYR A 20 -9.23 -4.43 6.49
N THR A 21 -9.46 -4.39 5.19
CA THR A 21 -10.04 -3.21 4.54
C THR A 21 -11.52 -3.38 4.21
N GLY A 22 -11.97 -4.59 4.04
CA GLY A 22 -13.35 -4.87 3.64
C GLY A 22 -13.61 -4.52 2.19
N ARG A 23 -12.58 -4.15 1.44
CA ARG A 23 -12.76 -3.75 0.04
C ARG A 23 -11.48 -3.97 -0.74
N ARG A 24 -11.65 -4.05 -2.05
CA ARG A 24 -10.56 -4.30 -2.95
C ARG A 24 -9.66 -3.09 -3.17
N GLU A 25 -10.25 -1.91 -3.19
CA GLU A 25 -9.52 -0.67 -3.41
C GLU A 25 -9.81 0.29 -2.28
N VAL A 26 -8.76 0.97 -1.84
CA VAL A 26 -8.88 2.00 -0.82
C VAL A 26 -8.03 3.18 -1.24
N GLU A 27 -8.16 4.28 -0.53
CA GLU A 27 -7.37 5.46 -0.78
C GLU A 27 -6.54 5.79 0.44
N ALA A 28 -5.34 6.29 0.18
CA ALA A 28 -4.45 6.72 1.23
C ALA A 28 -3.68 7.93 0.74
N SER A 29 -3.16 8.73 1.65
CA SER A 29 -2.47 9.97 1.31
C SER A 29 -1.06 9.95 1.82
N GLY A 30 -0.15 10.53 1.06
CA GLY A 30 1.22 10.70 1.48
C GLY A 30 2.11 11.00 0.30
N PRO A 31 3.21 11.70 0.55
CA PRO A 31 4.12 12.08 -0.55
C PRO A 31 5.04 10.94 -0.99
N THR A 32 5.14 9.88 -0.20
CA THR A 32 5.97 8.73 -0.54
C THR A 32 5.20 7.45 -0.28
N LEU A 33 5.73 6.34 -0.80
CA LEU A 33 5.12 5.05 -0.55
C LEU A 33 5.08 4.75 0.95
N ALA A 34 6.14 5.07 1.67
CA ALA A 34 6.16 4.86 3.12
C ALA A 34 5.04 5.63 3.80
N ALA A 35 4.81 6.88 3.40
CA ALA A 35 3.77 7.69 3.99
C ALA A 35 2.38 7.14 3.66
N VAL A 36 2.19 6.65 2.44
CA VAL A 36 0.92 6.04 2.04
C VAL A 36 0.65 4.79 2.87
N LEU A 37 1.66 3.95 3.07
CA LEU A 37 1.49 2.76 3.89
C LEU A 37 1.19 3.10 5.34
N ALA A 38 1.80 4.16 5.86
CA ALA A 38 1.51 4.61 7.22
C ALA A 38 0.07 5.10 7.33
N ASP A 39 -0.42 5.80 6.31
CA ASP A 39 -1.80 6.26 6.31
C ASP A 39 -2.77 5.08 6.26
N LEU A 40 -2.44 4.07 5.47
CA LEU A 40 -3.24 2.86 5.43
C LEU A 40 -3.31 2.20 6.81
N ASP A 41 -2.21 2.19 7.52
CA ASP A 41 -2.17 1.58 8.84
C ASP A 41 -3.06 2.35 9.83
N ARG A 42 -3.14 3.66 9.69
CA ARG A 42 -4.03 4.45 10.53
C ARG A 42 -5.49 4.12 10.26
N GLN A 43 -5.82 3.89 8.99
CA GLN A 43 -7.19 3.55 8.61
C GLN A 43 -7.53 2.10 8.96
N TYR A 44 -6.56 1.21 8.81
CA TYR A 44 -6.75 -0.23 8.99
C TYR A 44 -5.61 -0.77 9.85
N PRO A 45 -5.72 -0.66 11.17
CA PRO A 45 -4.63 -1.02 12.06
C PRO A 45 -4.10 -2.43 11.82
N GLY A 46 -2.80 -2.54 11.74
CA GLY A 46 -2.13 -3.81 11.50
C GLY A 46 -1.82 -4.11 10.05
N LEU A 47 -2.40 -3.35 9.13
CA LEU A 47 -2.23 -3.65 7.72
C LEU A 47 -0.78 -3.46 7.27
N ARG A 48 -0.16 -2.36 7.70
CA ARG A 48 1.21 -2.07 7.28
C ARG A 48 2.17 -3.19 7.66
N PHE A 49 1.99 -3.75 8.85
CA PHE A 49 2.88 -4.80 9.33
C PHE A 49 2.80 -6.07 8.48
N ARG A 50 1.68 -6.26 7.81
CA ARG A 50 1.53 -7.42 6.92
C ARG A 50 2.31 -7.24 5.62
N MET A 51 2.65 -6.02 5.28
CA MET A 51 3.31 -5.71 4.02
C MET A 51 4.78 -5.39 4.20
N VAL A 52 5.14 -4.79 5.33
CA VAL A 52 6.47 -4.26 5.57
C VAL A 52 6.92 -4.71 6.96
N ASP A 53 8.18 -5.06 7.09
CA ASP A 53 8.73 -5.49 8.38
C ASP A 53 9.17 -4.28 9.21
N GLU A 54 9.77 -4.58 10.35
CA GLU A 54 10.19 -3.55 11.31
C GLU A 54 11.33 -2.69 10.80
N GLN A 55 12.03 -3.15 9.78
CA GLN A 55 13.11 -2.40 9.17
C GLN A 55 12.65 -1.67 7.92
N ASP A 56 11.35 -1.54 7.74
CA ASP A 56 10.77 -0.84 6.58
C ASP A 56 11.12 -1.49 5.25
N ARG A 57 11.22 -2.81 5.25
CA ARG A 57 11.46 -3.57 4.03
C ARG A 57 10.21 -4.34 3.66
N VAL A 58 9.91 -4.35 2.37
CA VAL A 58 8.77 -5.13 1.87
C VAL A 58 9.03 -6.60 2.16
N ARG A 59 8.05 -7.27 2.75
CA ARG A 59 8.21 -8.67 3.12
C ARG A 59 8.41 -9.53 1.87
N PRO A 60 9.16 -10.63 1.99
CA PRO A 60 9.52 -11.43 0.80
C PRO A 60 8.34 -11.93 -0.01
N HIS A 61 7.20 -12.18 0.62
CA HIS A 61 6.03 -12.70 -0.09
C HIS A 61 5.13 -11.59 -0.60
N MET A 62 5.53 -10.34 -0.43
CA MET A 62 4.74 -9.20 -0.89
C MET A 62 5.43 -8.50 -2.04
N ARG A 63 4.63 -7.91 -2.91
CA ARG A 63 5.12 -7.11 -4.03
C ARG A 63 4.33 -5.82 -4.07
N VAL A 64 5.01 -4.74 -4.35
CA VAL A 64 4.37 -3.42 -4.49
C VAL A 64 4.68 -2.90 -5.87
N PHE A 65 3.64 -2.51 -6.59
CA PHE A 65 3.78 -1.93 -7.92
C PHE A 65 3.17 -0.54 -7.92
N VAL A 66 3.85 0.38 -8.57
CA VAL A 66 3.32 1.72 -8.79
C VAL A 66 3.18 1.89 -10.29
N ASN A 67 1.94 2.09 -10.73
CA ASN A 67 1.62 2.24 -12.15
C ASN A 67 2.20 1.10 -13.00
N GLY A 68 2.18 -0.12 -12.44
CA GLY A 68 2.63 -1.29 -13.16
C GLY A 68 4.10 -1.62 -13.02
N ALA A 69 4.88 -0.77 -12.38
CA ALA A 69 6.32 -1.01 -12.19
C ALA A 69 6.59 -1.40 -10.74
N GLN A 70 7.33 -2.48 -10.54
CA GLN A 70 7.63 -2.94 -9.20
C GLN A 70 8.54 -1.95 -8.48
N VAL A 71 8.22 -1.68 -7.23
CA VAL A 71 8.94 -0.71 -6.41
C VAL A 71 9.47 -1.40 -5.17
N PHE A 72 10.74 -1.17 -4.88
CA PHE A 72 11.38 -1.74 -3.70
C PHE A 72 11.69 -0.69 -2.65
N ASP A 73 11.73 0.58 -3.07
CA ASP A 73 12.14 1.68 -2.21
C ASP A 73 10.90 2.38 -1.65
N LEU A 74 10.75 2.33 -0.33
CA LEU A 74 9.61 2.97 0.32
C LEU A 74 9.67 4.50 0.23
N GLN A 75 10.80 5.04 -0.15
CA GLN A 75 10.92 6.49 -0.32
C GLN A 75 10.48 6.96 -1.70
N ARG A 76 10.01 6.05 -2.53
CA ARG A 76 9.47 6.38 -3.84
C ARG A 76 8.39 7.44 -3.71
N ALA A 77 8.58 8.54 -4.41
CA ALA A 77 7.61 9.64 -4.40
C ALA A 77 6.32 9.22 -5.12
N LEU A 78 5.21 9.63 -4.57
CA LEU A 78 3.89 9.32 -5.14
C LEU A 78 3.08 10.59 -5.28
N GLY A 79 2.22 10.60 -6.28
CA GLY A 79 1.28 11.70 -6.51
C GLY A 79 -0.13 11.17 -6.68
N PRO A 80 -1.10 12.08 -6.76
CA PRO A 80 -2.52 11.69 -6.81
C PRO A 80 -2.92 10.90 -8.05
N ALA A 81 -2.11 10.97 -9.10
CA ALA A 81 -2.38 10.20 -10.32
C ALA A 81 -1.83 8.79 -10.26
N ASP A 82 -1.06 8.47 -9.24
CA ASP A 82 -0.43 7.15 -9.14
C ASP A 82 -1.39 6.14 -8.54
N THR A 83 -1.23 4.89 -8.96
CA THR A 83 -1.97 3.77 -8.40
C THR A 83 -0.98 2.77 -7.84
N VAL A 84 -1.21 2.36 -6.60
CA VAL A 84 -0.36 1.37 -5.93
C VAL A 84 -1.10 0.04 -5.94
N HIS A 85 -0.45 -0.99 -6.48
CA HIS A 85 -0.97 -2.34 -6.42
C HIS A 85 -0.13 -3.13 -5.44
N ILE A 86 -0.80 -3.73 -4.46
CA ILE A 86 -0.13 -4.61 -3.50
C ILE A 86 -0.50 -6.03 -3.87
N VAL A 87 0.49 -6.86 -4.06
CA VAL A 87 0.30 -8.24 -4.49
C VAL A 87 0.95 -9.15 -3.47
N GLN A 88 0.27 -10.21 -3.11
CA GLN A 88 0.84 -11.23 -2.25
C GLN A 88 1.16 -12.44 -3.10
N ALA A 89 2.45 -12.75 -3.18
CA ALA A 89 2.89 -13.92 -3.94
C ALA A 89 2.49 -15.17 -3.18
N LEU A 90 2.04 -16.17 -3.90
CA LEU A 90 1.72 -17.46 -3.30
C LEU A 90 3.02 -18.16 -2.99
N SER A 91 3.20 -18.47 -1.73
CA SER A 91 4.38 -19.20 -1.32
C SER A 91 4.21 -20.67 -1.63
N GLY A 92 5.27 -21.35 -1.61
CA GLY A 92 5.22 -22.78 -1.81
C GLY A 92 4.82 -23.09 -3.21
N GLY A 93 4.68 -22.01 -3.85
CA GLY A 93 4.46 -22.36 -5.22
C GLY A 93 5.31 -23.28 -5.13
#